data_7beca44c0cb0941b9407ee95e9aa2a46
#
_entry.id   7beca44c0cb0941b9407ee95e9aa2a46
#
_cell.length_a   1.000
_cell.length_b   1.000
_cell.length_c   1.000
_cell.angle_alpha   90.00
_cell.angle_beta   90.00
_cell.angle_gamma   90.00
#
_symmetry.space_group_name_H-M   'P 1'
#
loop_
_entity.id
_entity.type
_entity.pdbx_description
1 polymer ?
#
loop_
_entity_poly.entity_id
_entity_poly.type
_entity_poly.pdbx_seq_one_letter_code
_entity_poly.pdbx_strand_id
1 'polypeptide(L)'
;NNCKDVCMESTGKYWIPIYNILEHTCNIVLAHPKYVKAIRGKKTDKRDAKWIADIFKHDLVAGSFIPPADIRQLRDLFRYRWKLTSFTTGEKNRAQNCLTVSNFKLDDVFSDVFGKAASAITVRILDNPAKKITDVSGFRTKHMKATDEEILAAVDGVMCEEQAEKLRIIRSHMDSLELCKLNLESLILATAEKYLPQLGLVMTVPGIQ
;
A
#
# COMPACT_ATOMS: atom_id res chain seq x y z
N ASN A 1 -27.27 16.75 -29.05
CA ASN A 1 -26.69 18.05 -28.69
C ASN A 1 -25.22 18.05 -29.10
N ASN A 2 -24.81 19.00 -29.94
CA ASN A 2 -23.40 19.17 -30.39
C ASN A 2 -22.53 19.87 -29.33
N CYS A 3 -22.75 19.61 -28.03
CA CYS A 3 -21.96 20.19 -26.97
C CYS A 3 -20.62 19.44 -26.85
N LYS A 4 -19.51 20.12 -27.09
CA LYS A 4 -18.16 19.55 -27.01
C LYS A 4 -17.44 19.88 -25.70
N ASP A 5 -17.97 20.83 -24.92
CA ASP A 5 -17.35 21.28 -23.68
C ASP A 5 -18.12 20.71 -22.48
N VAL A 6 -17.41 20.04 -21.59
CA VAL A 6 -17.98 19.36 -20.43
C VAL A 6 -17.21 19.77 -19.18
N CYS A 7 -17.92 20.23 -18.17
CA CYS A 7 -17.37 20.46 -16.84
C CYS A 7 -17.96 19.46 -15.85
N MET A 8 -17.12 18.84 -15.05
CA MET A 8 -17.55 17.90 -14.01
C MET A 8 -16.74 18.08 -12.73
N GLU A 9 -17.36 17.78 -11.60
CA GLU A 9 -16.71 17.82 -10.30
C GLU A 9 -15.93 16.52 -10.02
N SER A 10 -14.73 16.63 -9.43
CA SER A 10 -13.85 15.50 -9.10
C SER A 10 -14.25 14.80 -7.79
N THR A 11 -15.53 14.58 -7.55
CA THR A 11 -16.02 13.90 -6.35
C THR A 11 -15.76 12.40 -6.41
N GLY A 12 -15.00 11.88 -5.47
CA GLY A 12 -14.69 10.46 -5.36
C GLY A 12 -14.07 9.87 -6.63
N LYS A 13 -14.59 8.72 -7.07
CA LYS A 13 -14.17 8.02 -8.29
C LYS A 13 -15.21 8.08 -9.41
N TYR A 14 -16.37 8.72 -9.19
CA TYR A 14 -17.51 8.69 -10.11
C TYR A 14 -17.23 9.41 -11.44
N TRP A 15 -16.34 10.40 -11.45
CA TRP A 15 -15.95 11.13 -12.65
C TRP A 15 -15.09 10.29 -13.60
N ILE A 16 -14.34 9.28 -13.10
CA ILE A 16 -13.35 8.53 -13.89
C ILE A 16 -13.97 7.80 -15.08
N PRO A 17 -15.03 6.98 -14.94
CA PRO A 17 -15.63 6.30 -16.08
C PRO A 17 -16.24 7.26 -17.09
N ILE A 18 -16.83 8.36 -16.63
CA ILE A 18 -17.40 9.39 -17.50
C ILE A 18 -16.30 10.11 -18.28
N TYR A 19 -15.23 10.49 -17.59
CA TYR A 19 -14.05 11.11 -18.18
C TYR A 19 -13.45 10.22 -19.28
N ASN A 20 -13.21 8.94 -18.99
CA ASN A 20 -12.62 8.00 -19.93
C ASN A 20 -13.46 7.79 -21.22
N ILE A 21 -14.79 7.93 -21.14
CA ILE A 21 -15.67 7.85 -22.30
C ILE A 21 -15.60 9.15 -23.11
N LEU A 22 -15.62 10.28 -22.45
CA LEU A 22 -15.75 11.58 -23.09
C LEU A 22 -14.43 12.22 -23.54
N GLU A 23 -13.29 11.83 -22.97
CA GLU A 23 -11.98 12.44 -23.26
C GLU A 23 -11.56 12.38 -24.73
N HIS A 24 -12.13 11.44 -25.51
CA HIS A 24 -11.84 11.29 -26.93
C HIS A 24 -12.71 12.18 -27.84
N THR A 25 -13.81 12.75 -27.32
CA THR A 25 -14.81 13.46 -28.12
C THR A 25 -15.15 14.84 -27.60
N CYS A 26 -14.80 15.14 -26.35
CA CYS A 26 -15.17 16.37 -25.66
C CYS A 26 -13.94 17.04 -25.03
N ASN A 27 -13.99 18.36 -24.91
CA ASN A 27 -13.09 19.14 -24.06
C ASN A 27 -13.58 19.05 -22.62
N ILE A 28 -12.84 18.38 -21.76
CA ILE A 28 -13.30 18.14 -20.39
C ILE A 28 -12.51 18.99 -19.42
N VAL A 29 -13.21 19.76 -18.60
CA VAL A 29 -12.66 20.44 -17.44
C VAL A 29 -13.13 19.71 -16.18
N LEU A 30 -12.16 19.12 -15.47
CA LEU A 30 -12.42 18.50 -14.17
C LEU A 30 -12.17 19.53 -13.07
N ALA A 31 -13.21 19.91 -12.37
CA ALA A 31 -13.16 20.92 -11.33
C ALA A 31 -12.96 20.31 -9.95
N HIS A 32 -12.11 20.92 -9.14
CA HIS A 32 -11.96 20.50 -7.74
C HIS A 32 -13.18 21.00 -6.92
N PRO A 33 -13.81 20.13 -6.08
CA PRO A 33 -15.02 20.47 -5.32
C PRO A 33 -14.93 21.76 -4.51
N LYS A 34 -13.75 22.08 -3.97
CA LYS A 34 -13.50 23.28 -3.19
C LYS A 34 -13.78 24.58 -3.97
N TYR A 35 -13.54 24.58 -5.28
CA TYR A 35 -13.63 25.77 -6.14
C TYR A 35 -14.99 25.92 -6.82
N VAL A 36 -15.77 24.83 -6.90
CA VAL A 36 -17.12 24.84 -7.52
C VAL A 36 -18.26 24.76 -6.51
N LYS A 37 -17.95 24.83 -5.21
CA LYS A 37 -18.95 24.73 -4.14
C LYS A 37 -19.99 25.85 -4.25
N ALA A 38 -21.25 25.46 -4.44
CA ALA A 38 -22.37 26.39 -4.52
C ALA A 38 -22.55 27.17 -3.21
N ILE A 39 -22.93 28.45 -3.34
CA ILE A 39 -23.31 29.33 -2.25
C ILE A 39 -24.66 28.85 -1.67
N ARG A 40 -24.84 28.98 -0.37
CA ARG A 40 -25.96 28.51 0.49
C ARG A 40 -27.33 28.33 -0.18
N GLY A 41 -27.95 27.14 0.01
CA GLY A 41 -29.32 26.85 -0.43
C GLY A 41 -29.65 25.36 -0.32
N LYS A 42 -30.91 24.96 -0.60
CA LYS A 42 -31.29 23.55 -0.72
C LYS A 42 -30.52 22.93 -1.89
N LYS A 43 -29.59 22.02 -1.60
CA LYS A 43 -28.82 21.28 -2.59
C LYS A 43 -29.70 20.24 -3.27
N THR A 44 -29.65 20.22 -4.61
CA THR A 44 -30.12 19.12 -5.45
C THR A 44 -29.13 18.97 -6.58
N ASP A 45 -28.92 17.75 -7.07
CA ASP A 45 -27.98 17.44 -8.16
C ASP A 45 -28.24 18.31 -9.41
N LYS A 46 -29.51 18.58 -9.73
CA LYS A 46 -29.89 19.46 -10.85
C LYS A 46 -29.43 20.91 -10.65
N ARG A 47 -29.53 21.45 -9.42
CA ARG A 47 -29.07 22.81 -9.10
C ARG A 47 -27.57 22.91 -9.10
N ASP A 48 -26.88 21.88 -8.57
CA ASP A 48 -25.44 21.83 -8.54
C ASP A 48 -24.89 21.71 -9.97
N ALA A 49 -25.47 20.86 -10.83
CA ALA A 49 -25.09 20.76 -12.24
C ALA A 49 -25.29 22.08 -13.00
N LYS A 50 -26.45 22.78 -12.78
CA LYS A 50 -26.71 24.10 -13.38
C LYS A 50 -25.69 25.14 -12.92
N TRP A 51 -25.38 25.17 -11.63
CA TRP A 51 -24.37 26.07 -11.07
C TRP A 51 -22.98 25.83 -11.68
N ILE A 52 -22.54 24.58 -11.78
CA ILE A 52 -21.27 24.23 -12.41
C ILE A 52 -21.26 24.68 -13.87
N ALA A 53 -22.34 24.46 -14.61
CA ALA A 53 -22.46 24.92 -15.99
C ALA A 53 -22.39 26.45 -16.11
N ASP A 54 -23.06 27.19 -15.20
CA ASP A 54 -23.07 28.64 -15.19
C ASP A 54 -21.68 29.23 -14.92
N ILE A 55 -20.95 28.74 -13.91
CA ILE A 55 -19.58 29.20 -13.61
C ILE A 55 -18.59 28.79 -14.71
N PHE A 56 -18.75 27.61 -15.31
CA PHE A 56 -17.92 27.14 -16.43
C PHE A 56 -18.12 28.02 -17.66
N LYS A 57 -19.35 28.38 -18.00
CA LYS A 57 -19.68 29.29 -19.12
C LYS A 57 -18.98 30.64 -19.00
N HIS A 58 -18.74 31.12 -17.79
CA HIS A 58 -18.08 32.40 -17.52
C HIS A 58 -16.58 32.26 -17.26
N ASP A 59 -15.98 31.10 -17.59
CA ASP A 59 -14.54 30.80 -17.40
C ASP A 59 -14.04 30.98 -15.95
N LEU A 60 -14.92 30.73 -14.99
CA LEU A 60 -14.62 30.86 -13.55
C LEU A 60 -14.15 29.56 -12.91
N VAL A 61 -13.96 28.51 -13.71
CA VAL A 61 -13.55 27.17 -13.21
C VAL A 61 -12.10 26.90 -13.54
N ALA A 62 -11.25 26.83 -12.52
CA ALA A 62 -9.90 26.33 -12.68
C ALA A 62 -9.92 24.80 -12.84
N GLY A 63 -9.47 24.30 -14.01
CA GLY A 63 -9.39 22.88 -14.30
C GLY A 63 -8.25 22.20 -13.53
N SER A 64 -8.50 20.99 -13.06
CA SER A 64 -7.46 20.11 -12.51
C SER A 64 -6.65 19.47 -13.64
N PHE A 65 -5.34 19.38 -13.47
CA PHE A 65 -4.51 18.60 -14.40
C PHE A 65 -4.83 17.12 -14.30
N ILE A 66 -5.19 16.52 -15.43
CA ILE A 66 -5.45 15.08 -15.54
C ILE A 66 -4.35 14.48 -16.42
N PRO A 67 -3.55 13.55 -15.88
CA PRO A 67 -2.53 12.86 -16.67
C PRO A 67 -3.16 12.01 -17.80
N PRO A 68 -2.39 11.67 -18.84
CA PRO A 68 -2.79 10.70 -19.85
C PRO A 68 -3.26 9.36 -19.23
N ALA A 69 -4.10 8.63 -19.96
CA ALA A 69 -4.77 7.41 -19.47
C ALA A 69 -3.80 6.37 -18.90
N ASP A 70 -2.69 6.14 -19.57
CA ASP A 70 -1.63 5.20 -19.15
C ASP A 70 -0.91 5.63 -17.87
N ILE A 71 -0.67 6.92 -17.68
CA ILE A 71 -0.13 7.45 -16.43
C ILE A 71 -1.16 7.32 -15.30
N ARG A 72 -2.46 7.49 -15.60
CA ARG A 72 -3.53 7.24 -14.61
C ARG A 72 -3.55 5.77 -14.17
N GLN A 73 -3.38 4.83 -15.13
CA GLN A 73 -3.29 3.41 -14.84
C GLN A 73 -2.07 3.08 -13.97
N LEU A 74 -0.87 3.57 -14.33
CA LEU A 74 0.33 3.40 -13.52
C LEU A 74 0.14 3.92 -12.09
N ARG A 75 -0.43 5.11 -11.94
CA ARG A 75 -0.72 5.69 -10.61
C ARG A 75 -1.66 4.81 -9.78
N ASP A 76 -2.65 4.18 -10.39
CA ASP A 76 -3.56 3.27 -9.70
C ASP A 76 -2.84 2.00 -9.25
N LEU A 77 -2.02 1.39 -10.12
CA LEU A 77 -1.19 0.22 -9.78
C LEU A 77 -0.21 0.52 -8.63
N PHE A 78 0.49 1.67 -8.67
CA PHE A 78 1.38 2.08 -7.58
C PHE A 78 0.65 2.32 -6.25
N ARG A 79 -0.55 2.90 -6.28
CA ARG A 79 -1.39 3.05 -5.09
C ARG A 79 -1.80 1.70 -4.52
N TYR A 80 -2.11 0.73 -5.36
CA TYR A 80 -2.43 -0.61 -4.92
C TYR A 80 -1.21 -1.32 -4.34
N ARG A 81 -0.02 -1.19 -4.96
CA ARG A 81 1.24 -1.68 -4.41
C ARG A 81 1.52 -1.14 -3.00
N TRP A 82 1.34 0.16 -2.83
CA TRP A 82 1.46 0.79 -1.51
C TRP A 82 0.47 0.20 -0.50
N LYS A 83 -0.76 -0.09 -0.93
CA LYS A 83 -1.78 -0.72 -0.09
C LYS A 83 -1.39 -2.14 0.32
N LEU A 84 -0.83 -2.95 -0.59
CA LEU A 84 -0.32 -4.29 -0.27
C LEU A 84 0.82 -4.22 0.76
N THR A 85 1.74 -3.27 0.62
CA THR A 85 2.81 -3.03 1.62
C THR A 85 2.22 -2.68 2.99
N SER A 86 1.19 -1.85 3.02
CA SER A 86 0.48 -1.47 4.25
C SER A 86 -0.19 -2.69 4.92
N PHE A 87 -0.78 -3.60 4.14
CA PHE A 87 -1.34 -4.85 4.65
C PHE A 87 -0.26 -5.76 5.23
N THR A 88 0.87 -5.92 4.54
CA THR A 88 2.02 -6.69 5.04
C THR A 88 2.53 -6.13 6.37
N THR A 89 2.63 -4.81 6.51
CA THR A 89 3.00 -4.17 7.79
C THR A 89 1.99 -4.50 8.90
N GLY A 90 0.70 -4.47 8.58
CA GLY A 90 -0.35 -4.86 9.52
C GLY A 90 -0.22 -6.32 9.99
N GLU A 91 0.11 -7.26 9.08
CA GLU A 91 0.33 -8.67 9.43
C GLU A 91 1.62 -8.85 10.24
N LYS A 92 2.70 -8.14 9.92
CA LYS A 92 3.92 -8.13 10.74
C LYS A 92 3.64 -7.74 12.18
N ASN A 93 2.87 -6.67 12.38
CA ASN A 93 2.48 -6.24 13.74
C ASN A 93 1.65 -7.31 14.46
N ARG A 94 0.73 -7.99 13.76
CA ARG A 94 -0.07 -9.10 14.34
C ARG A 94 0.81 -10.30 14.70
N ALA A 95 1.78 -10.66 13.85
CA ALA A 95 2.73 -11.73 14.13
C ALA A 95 3.58 -11.41 15.37
N GLN A 96 4.10 -10.18 15.45
CA GLN A 96 4.86 -9.74 16.62
C GLN A 96 4.01 -9.77 17.89
N ASN A 97 2.75 -9.33 17.84
CA ASN A 97 1.84 -9.45 18.98
C ASN A 97 1.62 -10.91 19.43
N CYS A 98 1.53 -11.88 18.50
CA CYS A 98 1.45 -13.30 18.87
C CYS A 98 2.69 -13.77 19.61
N LEU A 99 3.88 -13.33 19.21
CA LEU A 99 5.14 -13.64 19.90
C LEU A 99 5.18 -12.99 21.29
N THR A 100 4.88 -11.69 21.36
CA THR A 100 4.93 -10.91 22.61
C THR A 100 3.96 -11.46 23.68
N VAL A 101 2.72 -11.79 23.32
CA VAL A 101 1.74 -12.35 24.31
C VAL A 101 2.12 -13.76 24.76
N SER A 102 3.01 -14.44 24.03
CA SER A 102 3.58 -15.73 24.38
C SER A 102 4.97 -15.63 25.06
N ASN A 103 5.33 -14.40 25.49
CA ASN A 103 6.60 -14.04 26.14
C ASN A 103 7.86 -14.27 25.27
N PHE A 104 7.74 -14.20 23.95
CA PHE A 104 8.89 -14.16 23.03
C PHE A 104 9.22 -12.70 22.71
N LYS A 105 10.44 -12.26 23.05
CA LYS A 105 10.93 -10.88 22.92
C LYS A 105 12.01 -10.79 21.84
N LEU A 106 11.67 -11.23 20.63
CA LEU A 106 12.63 -11.28 19.53
C LEU A 106 13.12 -9.89 19.10
N ASP A 107 12.36 -8.85 19.32
CA ASP A 107 12.70 -7.45 19.06
C ASP A 107 13.78 -6.88 20.00
N ASP A 108 14.01 -7.49 21.15
CA ASP A 108 15.11 -7.11 22.07
C ASP A 108 16.49 -7.49 21.51
N VAL A 109 16.56 -8.56 20.68
CA VAL A 109 17.83 -9.15 20.22
C VAL A 109 18.02 -9.11 18.69
N PHE A 110 16.93 -8.96 17.92
CA PHE A 110 16.97 -8.89 16.48
C PHE A 110 16.48 -7.54 15.99
N SER A 111 17.27 -6.84 15.18
CA SER A 111 16.87 -5.58 14.53
C SER A 111 15.72 -5.76 13.53
N ASP A 112 15.58 -6.97 12.97
CA ASP A 112 14.45 -7.37 12.11
C ASP A 112 13.91 -8.72 12.58
N VAL A 113 12.76 -8.70 13.22
CA VAL A 113 12.04 -9.90 13.72
C VAL A 113 11.60 -10.82 12.58
N PHE A 114 11.56 -10.33 11.34
CA PHE A 114 11.23 -11.08 10.14
C PHE A 114 12.46 -11.46 9.29
N GLY A 115 13.65 -11.09 9.76
CA GLY A 115 14.92 -11.48 9.15
C GLY A 115 15.19 -12.98 9.27
N LYS A 116 16.16 -13.49 8.53
CA LYS A 116 16.45 -14.94 8.42
C LYS A 116 16.59 -15.65 9.76
N ALA A 117 17.36 -15.09 10.71
CA ALA A 117 17.62 -15.70 12.00
C ALA A 117 16.37 -15.74 12.90
N ALA A 118 15.68 -14.61 13.03
CA ALA A 118 14.46 -14.53 13.82
C ALA A 118 13.29 -15.35 13.22
N SER A 119 13.21 -15.41 11.89
CA SER A 119 12.26 -16.29 11.18
C SER A 119 12.54 -17.77 11.42
N ALA A 120 13.80 -18.18 11.47
CA ALA A 120 14.18 -19.56 11.79
C ALA A 120 13.80 -19.94 13.24
N ILE A 121 13.99 -19.03 14.20
CA ILE A 121 13.52 -19.20 15.58
C ILE A 121 11.98 -19.30 15.60
N THR A 122 11.28 -18.43 14.87
CA THR A 122 9.81 -18.47 14.79
C THR A 122 9.32 -19.81 14.24
N VAL A 123 9.97 -20.36 13.22
CA VAL A 123 9.65 -21.72 12.72
C VAL A 123 9.86 -22.75 13.82
N ARG A 124 10.98 -22.70 14.54
CA ARG A 124 11.27 -23.62 15.65
C ARG A 124 10.21 -23.54 16.76
N ILE A 125 9.73 -22.33 17.09
CA ILE A 125 8.61 -22.14 18.02
C ILE A 125 7.34 -22.83 17.49
N LEU A 126 7.02 -22.64 16.22
CA LEU A 126 5.81 -23.20 15.60
C LEU A 126 5.86 -24.74 15.45
N ASP A 127 7.05 -25.34 15.34
CA ASP A 127 7.21 -26.80 15.30
C ASP A 127 6.85 -27.47 16.63
N ASN A 128 7.09 -26.78 17.75
CA ASN A 128 6.79 -27.29 19.10
C ASN A 128 6.39 -26.14 20.03
N PRO A 129 5.19 -25.58 19.90
CA PRO A 129 4.80 -24.32 20.59
C PRO A 129 4.84 -24.40 22.11
N ALA A 130 4.48 -25.56 22.68
CA ALA A 130 4.45 -25.79 24.11
C ALA A 130 5.85 -26.10 24.71
N LYS A 131 6.90 -26.24 23.88
CA LYS A 131 8.24 -26.61 24.34
C LYS A 131 9.17 -25.40 24.35
N LYS A 132 9.83 -25.19 25.49
CA LYS A 132 10.87 -24.14 25.58
C LYS A 132 12.06 -24.46 24.69
N ILE A 133 12.63 -23.42 24.09
CA ILE A 133 13.87 -23.51 23.31
C ILE A 133 15.02 -23.47 24.31
N THR A 134 15.88 -24.49 24.27
CA THR A 134 17.05 -24.64 25.17
C THR A 134 18.37 -24.50 24.45
N ASP A 135 18.37 -24.52 23.12
CA ASP A 135 19.57 -24.39 22.29
C ASP A 135 19.31 -23.38 21.15
N VAL A 136 20.12 -22.35 21.11
CA VAL A 136 20.06 -21.24 20.11
C VAL A 136 21.36 -21.15 19.29
N SER A 137 22.32 -22.05 19.47
CA SER A 137 23.66 -21.98 18.85
C SER A 137 23.63 -21.91 17.32
N GLY A 138 22.59 -22.46 16.68
CA GLY A 138 22.40 -22.44 15.22
C GLY A 138 21.79 -21.17 14.64
N PHE A 139 21.30 -20.23 15.48
CA PHE A 139 20.59 -19.03 15.01
C PHE A 139 21.47 -17.78 14.97
N ARG A 140 22.64 -17.82 15.61
CA ARG A 140 23.55 -16.70 15.65
C ARG A 140 24.26 -16.50 14.32
N THR A 141 24.29 -15.27 13.83
CA THR A 141 25.07 -14.87 12.65
C THR A 141 26.30 -14.08 13.06
N LYS A 142 27.36 -14.06 12.23
CA LYS A 142 28.64 -13.38 12.50
C LYS A 142 28.48 -11.88 12.77
N HIS A 143 27.38 -11.26 12.36
CA HIS A 143 27.13 -9.83 12.52
C HIS A 143 26.17 -9.51 13.67
N MET A 144 25.68 -10.51 14.41
CA MET A 144 24.83 -10.28 15.57
C MET A 144 25.66 -9.85 16.77
N LYS A 145 25.19 -8.80 17.43
CA LYS A 145 25.78 -8.30 18.69
C LYS A 145 25.30 -9.11 19.90
N ALA A 146 24.07 -9.64 19.82
CA ALA A 146 23.47 -10.40 20.92
C ALA A 146 24.22 -11.70 21.20
N THR A 147 24.37 -12.03 22.47
CA THR A 147 24.97 -13.29 22.95
C THR A 147 23.94 -14.41 22.90
N ASP A 148 24.40 -15.66 23.02
CA ASP A 148 23.51 -16.83 23.06
C ASP A 148 22.61 -16.79 24.32
N GLU A 149 23.12 -16.26 25.45
CA GLU A 149 22.36 -16.06 26.68
C GLU A 149 21.24 -15.04 26.50
N GLU A 150 21.51 -13.92 25.82
CA GLU A 150 20.49 -12.91 25.53
C GLU A 150 19.42 -13.44 24.59
N ILE A 151 19.79 -14.24 23.58
CA ILE A 151 18.83 -14.88 22.68
C ILE A 151 17.99 -15.91 23.45
N LEU A 152 18.60 -16.73 24.31
CA LEU A 152 17.88 -17.68 25.18
C LEU A 152 16.86 -16.96 26.08
N ALA A 153 17.26 -15.83 26.68
CA ALA A 153 16.33 -15.04 27.50
C ALA A 153 15.17 -14.45 26.67
N ALA A 154 15.43 -14.05 25.42
CA ALA A 154 14.40 -13.51 24.51
C ALA A 154 13.42 -14.59 24.01
N VAL A 155 13.80 -15.86 24.02
CA VAL A 155 12.98 -17.00 23.60
C VAL A 155 12.44 -17.82 24.78
N ASP A 156 12.56 -17.34 26.02
CA ASP A 156 12.03 -18.00 27.22
C ASP A 156 10.51 -17.82 27.33
N GLY A 157 9.81 -18.29 26.32
CA GLY A 157 8.35 -18.25 26.21
C GLY A 157 7.78 -19.63 25.92
N VAL A 158 6.45 -19.72 26.02
CA VAL A 158 5.64 -20.87 25.63
C VAL A 158 4.41 -20.35 24.91
N MET A 159 4.08 -20.95 23.78
CA MET A 159 2.93 -20.55 22.97
C MET A 159 1.83 -21.61 23.08
N CYS A 160 0.59 -21.20 23.34
CA CYS A 160 -0.54 -22.13 23.23
C CYS A 160 -0.86 -22.42 21.76
N GLU A 161 -1.52 -23.54 21.49
CA GLU A 161 -1.76 -24.01 20.13
C GLU A 161 -2.60 -23.02 19.32
N GLU A 162 -3.58 -22.34 19.94
CA GLU A 162 -4.42 -21.34 19.28
C GLU A 162 -3.59 -20.13 18.79
N GLN A 163 -2.59 -19.69 19.55
CA GLN A 163 -1.69 -18.62 19.14
C GLN A 163 -0.72 -19.10 18.04
N ALA A 164 -0.27 -20.35 18.14
CA ALA A 164 0.59 -20.94 17.12
C ALA A 164 -0.15 -21.05 15.77
N GLU A 165 -1.37 -21.58 15.77
CA GLU A 165 -2.21 -21.65 14.59
C GLU A 165 -2.51 -20.28 14.00
N LYS A 166 -2.85 -19.30 14.84
CA LYS A 166 -3.03 -17.91 14.41
C LYS A 166 -1.76 -17.36 13.76
N LEU A 167 -0.59 -17.61 14.33
CA LEU A 167 0.68 -17.16 13.77
C LEU A 167 0.99 -17.85 12.42
N ARG A 168 0.67 -19.15 12.27
CA ARG A 168 0.79 -19.87 10.97
C ARG A 168 -0.11 -19.23 9.91
N ILE A 169 -1.37 -18.91 10.24
CA ILE A 169 -2.30 -18.24 9.32
C ILE A 169 -1.76 -16.87 8.90
N ILE A 170 -1.27 -16.06 9.85
CA ILE A 170 -0.70 -14.74 9.58
C ILE A 170 0.50 -14.85 8.63
N ARG A 171 1.40 -15.81 8.86
CA ARG A 171 2.58 -16.04 7.99
C ARG A 171 2.15 -16.44 6.57
N SER A 172 1.21 -17.37 6.44
CA SER A 172 0.65 -17.76 5.14
C SER A 172 0.01 -16.57 4.40
N HIS A 173 -0.67 -15.68 5.11
CA HIS A 173 -1.22 -14.46 4.51
C HIS A 173 -0.10 -13.48 4.08
N MET A 174 0.97 -13.34 4.87
CA MET A 174 2.13 -12.53 4.48
C MET A 174 2.78 -13.06 3.20
N ASP A 175 2.95 -14.37 3.06
CA ASP A 175 3.49 -15.00 1.85
C ASP A 175 2.59 -14.74 0.64
N SER A 176 1.28 -14.83 0.82
CA SER A 176 0.29 -14.51 -0.22
C SER A 176 0.34 -13.04 -0.65
N LEU A 177 0.50 -12.11 0.31
CA LEU A 177 0.65 -10.68 0.02
C LEU A 177 1.95 -10.38 -0.75
N GLU A 178 3.05 -11.06 -0.42
CA GLU A 178 4.32 -10.92 -1.14
C GLU A 178 4.19 -11.41 -2.58
N LEU A 179 3.55 -12.56 -2.81
CA LEU A 179 3.25 -13.06 -4.15
C LEU A 179 2.38 -12.08 -4.96
N CYS A 180 1.33 -11.53 -4.34
CA CYS A 180 0.49 -10.51 -4.97
C CYS A 180 1.31 -9.27 -5.34
N LYS A 181 2.23 -8.85 -4.48
CA LYS A 181 3.10 -7.70 -4.73
C LYS A 181 4.05 -7.95 -5.90
N LEU A 182 4.68 -9.12 -5.97
CA LEU A 182 5.56 -9.52 -7.09
C LEU A 182 4.80 -9.53 -8.43
N ASN A 183 3.60 -10.10 -8.45
CA ASN A 183 2.76 -10.11 -9.66
C ASN A 183 2.38 -8.69 -10.10
N LEU A 184 2.04 -7.83 -9.14
CA LEU A 184 1.72 -6.42 -9.42
C LEU A 184 2.94 -5.64 -9.91
N GLU A 185 4.13 -5.87 -9.35
CA GLU A 185 5.38 -5.25 -9.79
C GLU A 185 5.72 -5.64 -11.23
N SER A 186 5.53 -6.89 -11.61
CA SER A 186 5.69 -7.34 -12.99
C SER A 186 4.75 -6.60 -13.95
N LEU A 187 3.49 -6.40 -13.56
CA LEU A 187 2.51 -5.62 -14.34
C LEU A 187 2.91 -4.14 -14.43
N ILE A 188 3.38 -3.54 -13.33
CA ILE A 188 3.87 -2.15 -13.30
C ILE A 188 5.04 -1.99 -14.28
N LEU A 189 6.03 -2.90 -14.24
CA LEU A 189 7.19 -2.85 -15.12
C LEU A 189 6.79 -2.95 -16.60
N ALA A 190 5.92 -3.90 -16.95
CA ALA A 190 5.42 -4.04 -18.32
C ALA A 190 4.65 -2.79 -18.79
N THR A 191 3.84 -2.18 -17.93
CA THR A 191 3.09 -0.97 -18.24
C THR A 191 3.99 0.27 -18.35
N ALA A 192 5.09 0.31 -17.59
CA ALA A 192 6.05 1.41 -17.55
C ALA A 192 7.14 1.32 -18.64
N GLU A 193 7.25 0.23 -19.38
CA GLU A 193 8.34 -0.04 -20.33
C GLU A 193 8.57 1.12 -21.31
N LYS A 194 7.51 1.69 -21.86
CA LYS A 194 7.57 2.84 -22.78
C LYS A 194 8.13 4.14 -22.15
N TYR A 195 8.20 4.20 -20.83
CA TYR A 195 8.72 5.36 -20.07
C TYR A 195 10.14 5.16 -19.56
N LEU A 196 10.82 4.06 -19.93
CA LEU A 196 12.21 3.80 -19.53
C LEU A 196 13.17 4.95 -19.87
N PRO A 197 13.08 5.61 -21.03
CA PRO A 197 13.94 6.76 -21.33
C PRO A 197 13.74 7.92 -20.35
N GLN A 198 12.48 8.22 -19.99
CA GLN A 198 12.15 9.29 -19.05
C GLN A 198 12.57 8.92 -17.62
N LEU A 199 12.40 7.66 -17.24
CA LEU A 199 12.91 7.13 -15.97
C LEU A 199 14.43 7.28 -15.88
N GLY A 200 15.17 6.93 -16.93
CA GLY A 200 16.62 7.12 -16.98
C GLY A 200 17.02 8.58 -16.74
N LEU A 201 16.31 9.54 -17.32
CA LEU A 201 16.53 10.96 -17.08
C LEU A 201 16.22 11.37 -15.63
N VAL A 202 15.12 10.90 -15.06
CA VAL A 202 14.75 11.21 -13.67
C VAL A 202 15.77 10.64 -12.68
N MET A 203 16.30 9.44 -12.93
CA MET A 203 17.32 8.80 -12.09
C MET A 203 18.68 9.52 -12.11
N THR A 204 18.93 10.43 -13.05
CA THR A 204 20.15 11.28 -13.04
C THR A 204 20.09 12.39 -12.00
N VAL A 205 18.90 12.69 -11.47
CA VAL A 205 18.73 13.73 -10.45
C VAL A 205 19.20 13.20 -9.09
N PRO A 206 20.15 13.86 -8.41
CA PRO A 206 20.65 13.43 -7.12
C PRO A 206 19.50 13.29 -6.08
N GLY A 207 19.46 12.13 -5.40
CA GLY A 207 18.43 11.84 -4.39
C GLY A 207 17.15 11.17 -4.92
N ILE A 208 17.05 10.96 -6.25
CA ILE A 208 16.01 10.14 -6.85
C ILE A 208 16.65 8.81 -7.27
N GLN A 209 16.38 7.76 -6.50
CA GLN A 209 16.82 6.38 -6.79
C GLN A 209 15.65 5.42 -6.66
#